data_c009b48135e8e7b6acb91f3ace4bc20a
#
_entry.id   c009b48135e8e7b6acb91f3ace4bc20a
#
_cell.length_a   1.000
_cell.length_b   1.000
_cell.length_c   1.000
_cell.angle_alpha   90.00
_cell.angle_beta   90.00
_cell.angle_gamma   90.00
#
_symmetry.space_group_name_H-M   'P 1'
#
loop_
_entity.id
_entity.type
_entity.pdbx_description
1 polymer ?
#
loop_
_entity_poly.entity_id
_entity_poly.type
_entity_poly.pdbx_seq_one_letter_code
_entity_poly.pdbx_strand_id
1 'polypeptide(L)'
;AGKPLASSNRIAKIAFTGSTSVGKEIMRYAADNVTNITLELGGKSPNIFFADVMNEDDAFLDKALEGFAFFALNQGEVCTCPSRALIQDSIYDSFLSDATERTKAVLQGNPLDTDTMIGAQASNDQLEKILSYIEIGQQEGARLITGGERVDLGGDLSDGAINEVRRAL
;
A
#
# COMPACT_ATOMS: atom_id res chain seq x y z
N ALA A 1 -18.54 10.22 14.55
CA ALA A 1 -19.69 9.31 14.48
C ALA A 1 -19.36 7.87 14.96
N GLY A 2 -18.14 7.36 14.78
CA GLY A 2 -17.79 5.95 15.08
C GLY A 2 -17.90 5.56 16.55
N LYS A 3 -17.38 6.37 17.48
CA LYS A 3 -17.42 6.05 18.91
C LYS A 3 -18.84 5.85 19.46
N PRO A 4 -19.84 6.72 19.22
CA PRO A 4 -21.21 6.50 19.68
C PRO A 4 -21.83 5.19 19.16
N LEU A 5 -21.51 4.81 17.92
CA LEU A 5 -21.96 3.51 17.37
C LEU A 5 -21.29 2.35 18.10
N ALA A 6 -19.96 2.38 18.24
CA ALA A 6 -19.20 1.30 18.86
C ALA A 6 -19.50 1.12 20.36
N SER A 7 -19.98 2.16 21.06
CA SER A 7 -20.37 2.11 22.47
C SER A 7 -21.87 1.86 22.69
N SER A 8 -22.66 1.73 21.63
CA SER A 8 -24.12 1.61 21.75
C SER A 8 -24.55 0.20 22.13
N ASN A 9 -25.39 0.08 23.16
CA ASN A 9 -26.03 -1.19 23.53
C ASN A 9 -27.13 -1.65 22.57
N ARG A 10 -27.42 -0.84 21.54
CA ARG A 10 -28.37 -1.14 20.47
C ARG A 10 -27.72 -1.84 19.28
N ILE A 11 -26.37 -1.96 19.27
CA ILE A 11 -25.60 -2.60 18.20
C ILE A 11 -25.27 -4.04 18.61
N ALA A 12 -25.74 -4.99 17.84
CA ALA A 12 -25.52 -6.41 18.11
C ALA A 12 -24.13 -6.91 17.67
N LYS A 13 -23.57 -6.28 16.60
CA LYS A 13 -22.25 -6.64 16.05
C LYS A 13 -21.61 -5.43 15.37
N ILE A 14 -20.30 -5.31 15.51
CA ILE A 14 -19.47 -4.33 14.80
C ILE A 14 -18.54 -5.08 13.86
N ALA A 15 -18.56 -4.71 12.57
CA ALA A 15 -17.55 -5.10 11.59
C ALA A 15 -16.78 -3.85 11.18
N PHE A 16 -15.46 -3.92 11.21
CA PHE A 16 -14.58 -2.79 10.92
C PHE A 16 -13.38 -3.24 10.10
N THR A 17 -13.08 -2.46 9.06
CA THR A 17 -11.83 -2.55 8.30
C THR A 17 -11.09 -1.22 8.42
N GLY A 18 -9.81 -1.25 8.76
CA GLY A 18 -9.00 -0.04 8.88
C GLY A 18 -7.72 -0.23 9.70
N SER A 19 -7.24 0.86 10.34
CA SER A 19 -5.98 0.79 11.08
C SER A 19 -6.09 -0.01 12.38
N THR A 20 -4.99 -0.66 12.75
CA THR A 20 -4.88 -1.43 14.02
C THR A 20 -5.17 -0.55 15.24
N SER A 21 -4.76 0.73 15.23
CA SER A 21 -5.02 1.66 16.34
C SER A 21 -6.51 1.89 16.55
N VAL A 22 -7.25 2.14 15.47
CA VAL A 22 -8.72 2.32 15.53
C VAL A 22 -9.42 1.00 15.90
N GLY A 23 -8.95 -0.14 15.39
CA GLY A 23 -9.48 -1.45 15.80
C GLY A 23 -9.36 -1.69 17.29
N LYS A 24 -8.22 -1.35 17.90
CA LYS A 24 -8.03 -1.42 19.37
C LYS A 24 -8.99 -0.50 20.13
N GLU A 25 -9.29 0.69 19.58
CA GLU A 25 -10.29 1.59 20.19
C GLU A 25 -11.70 1.03 20.13
N ILE A 26 -12.08 0.45 18.98
CA ILE A 26 -13.38 -0.21 18.82
C ILE A 26 -13.53 -1.36 19.81
N MET A 27 -12.50 -2.17 20.04
CA MET A 27 -12.51 -3.21 21.05
C MET A 27 -12.81 -2.66 22.45
N ARG A 28 -12.16 -1.55 22.82
CA ARG A 28 -12.39 -0.88 24.12
C ARG A 28 -13.82 -0.38 24.25
N TYR A 29 -14.37 0.22 23.19
CA TYR A 29 -15.75 0.74 23.20
C TYR A 29 -16.80 -0.36 23.24
N ALA A 30 -16.53 -1.50 22.61
CA ALA A 30 -17.44 -2.63 22.55
C ALA A 30 -17.45 -3.46 23.86
N ALA A 31 -16.40 -3.35 24.66
CA ALA A 31 -16.20 -4.18 25.85
C ALA A 31 -17.31 -4.01 26.90
N ASP A 32 -17.76 -2.78 27.16
CA ASP A 32 -18.78 -2.49 28.17
C ASP A 32 -20.12 -3.19 27.89
N ASN A 33 -20.45 -3.39 26.62
CA ASN A 33 -21.68 -4.05 26.18
C ASN A 33 -21.46 -5.50 25.75
N VAL A 34 -20.21 -6.00 25.81
CA VAL A 34 -19.81 -7.32 25.30
C VAL A 34 -20.26 -7.51 23.84
N THR A 35 -20.22 -6.42 23.05
CA THR A 35 -20.65 -6.42 21.65
C THR A 35 -19.68 -7.28 20.82
N ASN A 36 -20.23 -8.18 20.01
CA ASN A 36 -19.42 -9.00 19.10
C ASN A 36 -18.74 -8.13 18.04
N ILE A 37 -17.45 -8.36 17.80
CA ILE A 37 -16.65 -7.58 16.84
C ILE A 37 -15.92 -8.48 15.84
N THR A 38 -15.81 -8.01 14.61
CA THR A 38 -14.92 -8.55 13.57
C THR A 38 -14.04 -7.42 13.07
N LEU A 39 -12.72 -7.64 13.09
CA LEU A 39 -11.73 -6.63 12.72
C LEU A 39 -10.86 -7.14 11.57
N GLU A 40 -10.83 -6.39 10.48
CA GLU A 40 -9.88 -6.51 9.38
C GLU A 40 -8.90 -5.33 9.44
N LEU A 41 -7.63 -5.62 9.70
CA LEU A 41 -6.65 -4.60 10.04
C LEU A 41 -5.47 -4.62 9.07
N GLY A 42 -4.50 -3.74 9.29
CA GLY A 42 -3.31 -3.65 8.45
C GLY A 42 -2.35 -4.83 8.62
N GLY A 43 -1.46 -4.99 7.65
CA GLY A 43 -0.45 -6.03 7.64
C GLY A 43 0.74 -5.68 6.74
N LYS A 44 1.75 -6.55 6.76
CA LYS A 44 2.92 -6.57 5.87
C LYS A 44 3.10 -7.98 5.33
N SER A 45 2.24 -8.34 4.38
CA SER A 45 2.23 -9.68 3.78
C SER A 45 3.54 -9.98 3.05
N PRO A 46 4.12 -11.19 3.22
CA PRO A 46 5.26 -11.61 2.45
C PRO A 46 4.83 -12.09 1.05
N ASN A 47 5.68 -11.83 0.07
CA ASN A 47 5.67 -12.43 -1.25
C ASN A 47 6.97 -13.19 -1.43
N ILE A 48 6.93 -14.48 -1.72
CA ILE A 48 8.08 -15.39 -1.66
C ILE A 48 8.36 -15.93 -3.05
N PHE A 49 9.59 -15.74 -3.53
CA PHE A 49 10.04 -16.15 -4.86
C PHE A 49 11.18 -17.15 -4.73
N PHE A 50 10.95 -18.39 -5.13
CA PHE A 50 11.95 -19.44 -5.22
C PHE A 50 12.64 -19.44 -6.59
N ALA A 51 13.78 -20.10 -6.69
CA ALA A 51 14.63 -20.08 -7.89
C ALA A 51 13.94 -20.61 -9.15
N ASP A 52 12.98 -21.48 -9.01
CA ASP A 52 12.26 -22.11 -10.11
C ASP A 52 11.41 -21.13 -10.93
N VAL A 53 11.06 -19.94 -10.39
CA VAL A 53 10.38 -18.90 -11.16
C VAL A 53 11.21 -18.35 -12.33
N MET A 54 12.55 -18.52 -12.27
CA MET A 54 13.49 -18.04 -13.29
C MET A 54 13.98 -19.15 -14.24
N ASN A 55 13.42 -20.36 -14.15
CA ASN A 55 13.89 -21.50 -14.98
C ASN A 55 13.62 -21.30 -16.47
N GLU A 56 12.53 -20.60 -16.79
CA GLU A 56 12.11 -20.31 -18.16
C GLU A 56 11.60 -18.88 -18.24
N ASP A 57 11.87 -18.20 -19.35
CA ASP A 57 11.27 -16.89 -19.66
C ASP A 57 9.89 -17.12 -20.29
N ASP A 58 8.91 -17.32 -19.44
CA ASP A 58 7.57 -17.73 -19.82
C ASP A 58 6.46 -16.92 -19.11
N ALA A 59 5.22 -17.32 -19.34
CA ALA A 59 4.05 -16.70 -18.71
C ALA A 59 4.05 -16.82 -17.17
N PHE A 60 4.77 -17.79 -16.59
CA PHE A 60 4.87 -17.94 -15.14
C PHE A 60 5.79 -16.88 -14.53
N LEU A 61 6.95 -16.63 -15.16
CA LEU A 61 7.85 -15.53 -14.76
C LEU A 61 7.13 -14.19 -14.89
N ASP A 62 6.41 -13.96 -16.01
CA ASP A 62 5.64 -12.72 -16.18
C ASP A 62 4.61 -12.51 -15.05
N LYS A 63 3.90 -13.57 -14.65
CA LYS A 63 2.97 -13.53 -13.51
C LYS A 63 3.67 -13.33 -12.16
N ALA A 64 4.86 -13.85 -11.95
CA ALA A 64 5.64 -13.63 -10.74
C ALA A 64 6.07 -12.15 -10.63
N LEU A 65 6.51 -11.55 -11.74
CA LEU A 65 6.88 -10.13 -11.80
C LEU A 65 5.65 -9.21 -11.62
N GLU A 66 4.49 -9.56 -12.20
CA GLU A 66 3.22 -8.88 -11.94
C GLU A 66 2.86 -8.96 -10.45
N GLY A 67 2.96 -10.16 -9.85
CA GLY A 67 2.73 -10.39 -8.43
C GLY A 67 3.69 -9.61 -7.53
N PHE A 68 4.94 -9.42 -7.95
CA PHE A 68 5.86 -8.52 -7.26
C PHE A 68 5.37 -7.07 -7.28
N ALA A 69 4.98 -6.56 -8.46
CA ALA A 69 4.53 -5.17 -8.62
C ALA A 69 3.21 -4.85 -7.89
N PHE A 70 2.48 -5.86 -7.42
CA PHE A 70 1.23 -5.66 -6.68
C PHE A 70 1.39 -4.91 -5.35
N PHE A 71 2.61 -4.70 -4.83
CA PHE A 71 2.80 -3.81 -3.69
C PHE A 71 2.32 -2.37 -3.98
N ALA A 72 2.31 -1.95 -5.26
CA ALA A 72 1.85 -0.64 -5.71
C ALA A 72 0.33 -0.55 -5.89
N LEU A 73 -0.41 -1.68 -5.83
CA LEU A 73 -1.85 -1.71 -6.01
C LEU A 73 -2.53 -0.71 -5.07
N ASN A 74 -3.41 0.11 -5.63
CA ASN A 74 -4.12 1.17 -4.90
C ASN A 74 -3.16 2.02 -4.05
N GLN A 75 -2.07 2.49 -4.64
CA GLN A 75 -1.00 3.30 -4.01
C GLN A 75 -0.30 2.62 -2.83
N GLY A 76 -0.39 1.29 -2.70
CA GLY A 76 0.11 0.56 -1.54
C GLY A 76 -0.79 0.65 -0.30
N GLU A 77 -1.96 1.23 -0.42
CA GLU A 77 -2.92 1.47 0.68
C GLU A 77 -3.95 0.35 0.82
N VAL A 78 -3.51 -0.90 0.68
CA VAL A 78 -4.36 -2.10 0.79
C VAL A 78 -3.76 -3.07 1.79
N CYS A 79 -4.60 -3.66 2.67
CA CYS A 79 -4.18 -4.63 3.68
C CYS A 79 -3.54 -5.90 3.07
N THR A 80 -3.93 -6.26 1.85
CA THR A 80 -3.43 -7.43 1.11
C THR A 80 -2.20 -7.14 0.25
N CYS A 81 -1.70 -5.89 0.18
CA CYS A 81 -0.50 -5.57 -0.59
C CYS A 81 0.71 -6.39 -0.09
N PRO A 82 1.39 -7.14 -0.98
CA PRO A 82 2.56 -7.93 -0.62
C PRO A 82 3.79 -7.02 -0.46
N SER A 83 3.86 -6.31 0.65
CA SER A 83 4.83 -5.24 0.90
C SER A 83 6.21 -5.72 1.34
N ARG A 84 6.45 -7.04 1.41
CA ARG A 84 7.76 -7.65 1.65
C ARG A 84 8.02 -8.71 0.59
N ALA A 85 9.06 -8.54 -0.21
CA ALA A 85 9.52 -9.56 -1.15
C ALA A 85 10.68 -10.35 -0.53
N LEU A 86 10.52 -11.67 -0.45
CA LEU A 86 11.56 -12.61 -0.01
C LEU A 86 12.00 -13.40 -1.24
N ILE A 87 13.18 -13.10 -1.74
CA ILE A 87 13.70 -13.64 -2.99
C ILE A 87 14.84 -14.59 -2.63
N GLN A 88 14.81 -15.81 -3.17
CA GLN A 88 15.89 -16.77 -2.97
C GLN A 88 17.22 -16.21 -3.50
N ASP A 89 18.28 -16.35 -2.73
CA ASP A 89 19.60 -15.73 -2.95
C ASP A 89 20.16 -15.99 -4.35
N SER A 90 20.01 -17.22 -4.84
CA SER A 90 20.54 -17.61 -6.16
C SER A 90 19.94 -16.87 -7.37
N ILE A 91 18.76 -16.24 -7.21
CA ILE A 91 18.08 -15.48 -8.27
C ILE A 91 17.95 -13.99 -7.91
N TYR A 92 18.47 -13.57 -6.77
CA TYR A 92 18.19 -12.25 -6.21
C TYR A 92 18.47 -11.11 -7.19
N ASP A 93 19.67 -11.06 -7.76
CA ASP A 93 20.08 -9.93 -8.61
C ASP A 93 19.30 -9.91 -9.94
N SER A 94 19.13 -11.05 -10.59
CA SER A 94 18.39 -11.15 -11.87
C SER A 94 16.92 -10.83 -11.68
N PHE A 95 16.27 -11.48 -10.70
CA PHE A 95 14.85 -11.21 -10.41
C PHE A 95 14.61 -9.75 -10.00
N LEU A 96 15.49 -9.18 -9.16
CA LEU A 96 15.37 -7.78 -8.73
C LEU A 96 15.51 -6.81 -9.91
N SER A 97 16.38 -7.11 -10.88
CA SER A 97 16.51 -6.32 -12.11
C SER A 97 15.19 -6.27 -12.88
N ASP A 98 14.63 -7.45 -13.18
CA ASP A 98 13.39 -7.57 -13.95
C ASP A 98 12.18 -6.96 -13.20
N ALA A 99 12.10 -7.20 -11.90
CA ALA A 99 11.07 -6.65 -11.02
C ALA A 99 11.16 -5.11 -10.93
N THR A 100 12.38 -4.55 -10.96
CA THR A 100 12.60 -3.10 -10.99
C THR A 100 12.08 -2.48 -12.28
N GLU A 101 12.37 -3.09 -13.42
CA GLU A 101 11.86 -2.61 -14.71
C GLU A 101 10.32 -2.73 -14.79
N ARG A 102 9.75 -3.80 -14.28
CA ARG A 102 8.29 -3.96 -14.17
C ARG A 102 7.67 -2.86 -13.26
N THR A 103 8.33 -2.53 -12.16
CA THR A 103 7.87 -1.48 -11.23
C THR A 103 7.92 -0.09 -11.86
N LYS A 104 8.97 0.22 -12.63
CA LYS A 104 9.09 1.50 -13.35
C LYS A 104 8.03 1.69 -14.43
N ALA A 105 7.47 0.60 -14.96
CA ALA A 105 6.40 0.63 -15.93
C ALA A 105 5.02 0.95 -15.33
N VAL A 106 4.89 1.02 -14.01
CA VAL A 106 3.65 1.42 -13.33
C VAL A 106 3.39 2.90 -13.54
N LEU A 107 2.35 3.22 -14.28
CA LEU A 107 2.00 4.60 -14.63
C LEU A 107 1.27 5.29 -13.49
N GLN A 108 1.84 6.40 -13.04
CA GLN A 108 1.23 7.30 -12.06
C GLN A 108 0.58 8.48 -12.78
N GLY A 109 -0.63 8.87 -12.34
CA GLY A 109 -1.31 9.96 -13.05
C GLY A 109 -2.66 10.33 -12.47
N ASN A 110 -3.43 11.05 -13.30
CA ASN A 110 -4.81 11.40 -12.99
C ASN A 110 -5.66 10.11 -12.97
N PRO A 111 -6.37 9.78 -11.87
CA PRO A 111 -7.19 8.57 -11.78
C PRO A 111 -8.40 8.54 -12.74
N LEU A 112 -8.70 9.66 -13.39
CA LEU A 112 -9.75 9.72 -14.43
C LEU A 112 -9.22 9.32 -15.82
N ASP A 113 -7.92 9.21 -16.01
CA ASP A 113 -7.32 8.73 -17.24
C ASP A 113 -7.26 7.19 -17.22
N THR A 114 -7.68 6.58 -18.32
CA THR A 114 -7.79 5.12 -18.44
C THR A 114 -6.43 4.41 -18.39
N ASP A 115 -5.36 5.10 -18.74
CA ASP A 115 -4.00 4.56 -18.75
C ASP A 115 -3.30 4.68 -17.39
N THR A 116 -3.85 5.49 -16.47
CA THR A 116 -3.30 5.63 -15.12
C THR A 116 -3.51 4.34 -14.32
N MET A 117 -2.43 3.78 -13.80
CA MET A 117 -2.46 2.57 -12.98
C MET A 117 -2.60 2.89 -11.49
N ILE A 118 -1.95 3.95 -11.02
CA ILE A 118 -2.05 4.42 -9.63
C ILE A 118 -2.18 5.94 -9.56
N GLY A 119 -2.98 6.42 -8.61
CA GLY A 119 -3.21 7.83 -8.33
C GLY A 119 -2.40 8.35 -7.15
N ALA A 120 -2.88 9.43 -6.55
CA ALA A 120 -2.25 10.05 -5.39
C ALA A 120 -2.49 9.27 -4.10
N GLN A 121 -1.59 9.42 -3.12
CA GLN A 121 -1.80 8.95 -1.75
C GLN A 121 -3.05 9.60 -1.13
N ALA A 122 -3.69 8.90 -0.19
CA ALA A 122 -4.94 9.35 0.44
C ALA A 122 -4.85 10.73 1.11
N SER A 123 -3.65 11.16 1.52
CA SER A 123 -3.41 12.47 2.13
C SER A 123 -1.94 12.86 2.08
N ASN A 124 -1.64 14.16 2.23
CA ASN A 124 -0.28 14.62 2.40
C ASN A 124 0.39 14.03 3.64
N ASP A 125 -0.34 13.91 4.77
CA ASP A 125 0.19 13.29 5.99
C ASP A 125 0.61 11.84 5.75
N GLN A 126 -0.12 11.10 4.91
CA GLN A 126 0.25 9.74 4.53
C GLN A 126 1.50 9.74 3.63
N LEU A 127 1.60 10.64 2.67
CA LEU A 127 2.78 10.77 1.81
C LEU A 127 4.03 11.11 2.65
N GLU A 128 3.95 12.12 3.51
CA GLU A 128 5.06 12.51 4.38
C GLU A 128 5.50 11.36 5.30
N LYS A 129 4.54 10.61 5.83
CA LYS A 129 4.84 9.41 6.61
C LYS A 129 5.58 8.35 5.77
N ILE A 130 5.17 8.10 4.53
CA ILE A 130 5.86 7.16 3.64
C ILE A 130 7.29 7.62 3.38
N LEU A 131 7.49 8.89 3.02
CA LEU A 131 8.81 9.46 2.77
C LEU A 131 9.72 9.35 4.01
N SER A 132 9.19 9.63 5.21
CA SER A 132 9.95 9.49 6.45
C SER A 132 10.40 8.05 6.71
N TYR A 133 9.57 7.05 6.41
CA TYR A 133 9.95 5.64 6.56
C TYR A 133 10.99 5.19 5.54
N ILE A 134 10.96 5.75 4.32
CA ILE A 134 12.00 5.50 3.31
C ILE A 134 13.35 6.06 3.81
N GLU A 135 13.34 7.28 4.36
CA GLU A 135 14.54 7.88 4.95
C GLU A 135 15.08 7.04 6.12
N ILE A 136 14.23 6.59 7.04
CA ILE A 136 14.61 5.70 8.14
C ILE A 136 15.26 4.42 7.59
N GLY A 137 14.64 3.79 6.58
CA GLY A 137 15.21 2.59 5.95
C GLY A 137 16.61 2.81 5.39
N GLN A 138 16.85 3.94 4.72
CA GLN A 138 18.17 4.29 4.20
C GLN A 138 19.18 4.54 5.35
N GLN A 139 18.75 5.21 6.43
CA GLN A 139 19.59 5.42 7.62
C GLN A 139 19.95 4.10 8.31
N GLU A 140 19.08 3.11 8.26
CA GLU A 140 19.31 1.74 8.76
C GLU A 140 20.13 0.87 7.78
N GLY A 141 20.57 1.41 6.64
CA GLY A 141 21.43 0.74 5.67
C GLY A 141 20.70 0.08 4.51
N ALA A 142 19.40 0.29 4.34
CA ALA A 142 18.68 -0.20 3.17
C ALA A 142 19.07 0.60 1.92
N ARG A 143 19.16 -0.10 0.80
CA ARG A 143 19.43 0.52 -0.51
C ARG A 143 18.13 0.86 -1.21
N LEU A 144 17.93 2.14 -1.53
CA LEU A 144 16.85 2.57 -2.40
C LEU A 144 17.16 2.18 -3.85
N ILE A 145 16.29 1.41 -4.49
CA ILE A 145 16.47 0.91 -5.85
C ILE A 145 15.76 1.82 -6.86
N THR A 146 14.53 2.23 -6.55
CA THR A 146 13.73 3.12 -7.41
C THR A 146 12.68 3.86 -6.59
N GLY A 147 12.18 4.99 -7.08
CA GLY A 147 11.21 5.83 -6.37
C GLY A 147 11.81 6.54 -5.16
N GLY A 148 11.04 6.66 -4.10
CA GLY A 148 11.51 7.27 -2.82
C GLY A 148 11.30 8.76 -2.73
N GLU A 149 10.66 9.39 -3.71
CA GLU A 149 10.40 10.82 -3.76
C GLU A 149 8.96 11.12 -4.23
N ARG A 150 8.54 12.35 -4.02
CA ARG A 150 7.29 12.85 -4.58
C ARG A 150 7.45 12.99 -6.09
N VAL A 151 6.50 12.44 -6.84
CA VAL A 151 6.44 12.61 -8.29
C VAL A 151 5.80 13.95 -8.61
N ASP A 152 6.45 14.73 -9.48
CA ASP A 152 5.87 15.91 -10.12
C ASP A 152 5.33 15.50 -11.51
N LEU A 153 4.02 15.45 -11.64
CA LEU A 153 3.34 15.12 -12.89
C LEU A 153 3.14 16.36 -13.78
N GLY A 154 3.45 17.56 -13.27
CA GLY A 154 3.26 18.83 -13.96
C GLY A 154 1.80 19.19 -14.25
N GLY A 155 1.57 20.33 -14.91
CA GLY A 155 0.25 20.77 -15.37
C GLY A 155 -0.78 20.89 -14.25
N ASP A 156 -2.00 20.49 -14.52
CA ASP A 156 -3.14 20.52 -13.59
C ASP A 156 -3.01 19.54 -12.40
N LEU A 157 -2.03 18.64 -12.44
CA LEU A 157 -1.72 17.69 -11.36
C LEU A 157 -0.59 18.19 -10.44
N SER A 158 -0.08 19.41 -10.65
CA SER A 158 0.85 20.06 -9.74
C SER A 158 0.22 20.35 -8.37
N ASP A 159 1.03 20.56 -7.33
CA ASP A 159 0.60 20.77 -5.95
C ASP A 159 -0.55 21.81 -5.77
N GLY A 160 -0.65 22.80 -6.67
CA GLY A 160 -1.70 23.82 -6.65
C GLY A 160 -3.09 23.28 -7.00
N ALA A 161 -3.20 22.42 -8.00
CA ALA A 161 -4.46 21.89 -8.49
C ALA A 161 -5.07 20.85 -7.52
N ILE A 162 -4.26 20.03 -6.86
CA ILE A 162 -4.72 19.08 -5.83
C ILE A 162 -5.38 19.82 -4.65
N ASN A 163 -4.91 21.02 -4.32
CA ASN A 163 -5.50 21.84 -3.28
C ASN A 163 -6.86 22.48 -3.70
N GLU A 164 -7.09 22.73 -4.98
CA GLU A 164 -8.37 23.22 -5.49
C GLU A 164 -9.44 22.12 -5.50
N VAL A 165 -9.13 20.92 -5.90
CA VAL A 165 -10.06 19.77 -5.86
C VAL A 165 -10.47 19.46 -4.41
N ARG A 166 -9.60 19.61 -3.43
CA ARG A 166 -9.93 19.46 -2.01
C ARG A 166 -10.86 20.54 -1.45
N ARG A 167 -10.89 21.74 -2.07
CA ARG A 167 -11.80 22.83 -1.66
C ARG A 167 -13.18 22.71 -2.29
N ALA A 168 -13.34 21.90 -3.31
CA ALA A 168 -14.59 21.68 -4.03
C ALA A 168 -15.39 20.46 -3.52
N LEU A 169 -14.83 19.64 -2.64
CA LEU A 169 -15.46 18.52 -1.93
C LEU A 169 -15.67 18.84 -0.45
#